data_778a735d6ba7fd03c7f877b01a280675
#
_entry.id   778a735d6ba7fd03c7f877b01a280675
#
_cell.length_a   1.000
_cell.length_b   1.000
_cell.length_c   1.000
_cell.angle_alpha   90.00
_cell.angle_beta   90.00
_cell.angle_gamma   90.00
#
_symmetry.space_group_name_H-M   'P 1'
#
loop_
_entity.id
_entity.type
_entity.pdbx_description
1 polymer ?
#
loop_
_entity_poly.entity_id
_entity_poly.type
_entity_poly.pdbx_seq_one_letter_code
_entity_poly.pdbx_strand_id
1 'polypeptide(L)'
;ARHIVVGRDFRFGKARSGTTEALKQMLQTAGGDADLMPELRAADGEVVSSTVVRKAIEQGDVETATKLLGRPPEWQGSIVRGDGRGKGLGFATANLKYSNEIKPALGVYAGIASLQSKRYGCVVNVGINPTFDNAGPVKFEAHLFNYNGPDSYGELFRVQLIKRIREERKFEKLEDLISQVHADADQAKEILKALETPLQIS
;
A
#
# COMPACT_ATOMS: atom_id res chain seq x y z
N ALA A 1 -21.85 3.27 23.28
CA ALA A 1 -21.91 4.28 22.21
C ALA A 1 -23.31 4.84 22.15
N ARG A 2 -23.43 6.17 21.97
CA ARG A 2 -24.76 6.82 21.80
C ARG A 2 -25.14 6.90 20.31
N HIS A 3 -24.18 6.76 19.43
CA HIS A 3 -24.37 6.81 17.99
C HIS A 3 -23.43 5.83 17.30
N ILE A 4 -23.92 5.09 16.30
CA ILE A 4 -23.16 4.11 15.53
C ILE A 4 -23.39 4.39 14.04
N VAL A 5 -22.31 4.33 13.25
CA VAL A 5 -22.38 4.42 11.79
C VAL A 5 -21.93 3.08 11.19
N VAL A 6 -22.78 2.46 10.38
CA VAL A 6 -22.51 1.16 9.74
C VAL A 6 -23.01 1.13 8.30
N GLY A 7 -22.38 0.29 7.47
CA GLY A 7 -22.91 -0.01 6.14
C GLY A 7 -24.23 -0.78 6.21
N ARG A 8 -25.07 -0.69 5.19
CA ARG A 8 -26.35 -1.43 5.11
C ARG A 8 -26.19 -2.95 5.15
N ASP A 9 -25.06 -3.45 4.73
CA ASP A 9 -24.71 -4.88 4.72
C ASP A 9 -24.09 -5.38 6.04
N PHE A 10 -23.97 -4.50 7.04
CA PHE A 10 -23.40 -4.86 8.33
C PHE A 10 -24.21 -5.96 9.02
N ARG A 11 -23.51 -6.96 9.53
CA ARG A 11 -24.07 -8.08 10.28
C ARG A 11 -23.28 -8.29 11.55
N PHE A 12 -23.95 -8.65 12.64
CA PHE A 12 -23.33 -8.88 13.93
C PHE A 12 -23.92 -10.10 14.66
N GLY A 13 -23.33 -10.45 15.81
CA GLY A 13 -23.78 -11.54 16.64
C GLY A 13 -23.40 -12.92 16.12
N LYS A 14 -23.90 -13.98 16.82
CA LYS A 14 -23.59 -15.36 16.49
C LYS A 14 -24.08 -15.71 15.07
N ALA A 15 -23.21 -16.31 14.29
CA ALA A 15 -23.47 -16.65 12.88
C ALA A 15 -23.95 -15.46 12.01
N ARG A 16 -23.57 -14.22 12.36
CA ARG A 16 -23.95 -12.99 11.66
C ARG A 16 -25.47 -12.78 11.57
N SER A 17 -26.24 -13.29 12.56
CA SER A 17 -27.70 -13.24 12.54
C SER A 17 -28.29 -11.85 12.80
N GLY A 18 -27.52 -10.93 13.43
CA GLY A 18 -27.96 -9.57 13.67
C GLY A 18 -27.96 -8.73 12.40
N THR A 19 -29.02 -7.98 12.15
CA THR A 19 -29.18 -7.07 11.01
C THR A 19 -29.04 -5.62 11.41
N THR A 20 -28.83 -4.73 10.45
CA THR A 20 -28.79 -3.28 10.69
C THR A 20 -30.07 -2.72 11.27
N GLU A 21 -31.23 -3.26 10.88
CA GLU A 21 -32.55 -2.88 11.42
C GLU A 21 -32.65 -3.26 12.90
N ALA A 22 -32.23 -4.51 13.25
CA ALA A 22 -32.21 -4.94 14.64
C ALA A 22 -31.24 -4.07 15.48
N LEU A 23 -30.07 -3.72 14.94
CA LEU A 23 -29.12 -2.82 15.60
C LEU A 23 -29.75 -1.46 15.89
N LYS A 24 -30.42 -0.89 14.89
CA LYS A 24 -31.08 0.43 15.02
C LYS A 24 -32.17 0.40 16.10
N GLN A 25 -33.00 -0.63 16.11
CA GLN A 25 -34.05 -0.80 17.15
C GLN A 25 -33.42 -0.95 18.55
N MET A 26 -32.39 -1.76 18.72
CA MET A 26 -31.70 -1.94 20.00
C MET A 26 -31.12 -0.62 20.51
N LEU A 27 -30.50 0.17 19.62
CA LEU A 27 -29.91 1.46 19.98
C LEU A 27 -30.99 2.47 20.37
N GLN A 28 -32.08 2.57 19.62
CA GLN A 28 -33.20 3.46 19.94
C GLN A 28 -33.81 3.15 21.32
N THR A 29 -33.99 1.87 21.64
CA THR A 29 -34.44 1.43 22.98
C THR A 29 -33.47 1.85 24.09
N ALA A 30 -32.17 1.92 23.79
CA ALA A 30 -31.12 2.33 24.73
C ALA A 30 -30.85 3.86 24.72
N GLY A 31 -31.69 4.65 24.03
CA GLY A 31 -31.51 6.11 23.92
C GLY A 31 -30.37 6.54 23.00
N GLY A 32 -30.00 5.70 22.06
CA GLY A 32 -29.00 5.95 20.99
C GLY A 32 -29.62 5.92 19.60
N ASP A 33 -28.79 6.06 18.58
CA ASP A 33 -29.21 6.00 17.17
C ASP A 33 -28.14 5.37 16.28
N ALA A 34 -28.51 4.99 15.03
CA ALA A 34 -27.61 4.44 14.04
C ALA A 34 -27.85 5.05 12.66
N ASP A 35 -26.77 5.51 12.03
CA ASP A 35 -26.74 5.87 10.61
C ASP A 35 -26.36 4.66 9.75
N LEU A 36 -27.24 4.35 8.80
CA LEU A 36 -27.03 3.29 7.83
C LEU A 36 -26.47 3.88 6.54
N MET A 37 -25.16 3.76 6.36
CA MET A 37 -24.49 4.26 5.16
C MET A 37 -24.90 3.46 3.92
N PRO A 38 -25.27 4.15 2.84
CA PRO A 38 -25.57 3.48 1.58
C PRO A 38 -24.33 2.79 1.02
N GLU A 39 -24.56 1.86 0.08
CA GLU A 39 -23.48 1.26 -0.70
C GLU A 39 -22.73 2.35 -1.47
N LEU A 40 -21.42 2.43 -1.26
CA LEU A 40 -20.57 3.37 -1.98
C LEU A 40 -20.21 2.75 -3.34
N ARG A 41 -20.35 3.54 -4.41
CA ARG A 41 -19.92 3.14 -5.75
C ARG A 41 -18.86 4.10 -6.27
N ALA A 42 -17.86 3.54 -6.96
CA ALA A 42 -16.90 4.31 -7.73
C ALA A 42 -17.57 4.98 -8.95
N ALA A 43 -16.88 5.90 -9.60
CA ALA A 43 -17.42 6.67 -10.73
C ALA A 43 -17.90 5.82 -11.91
N ASP A 44 -17.36 4.63 -12.06
CA ASP A 44 -17.76 3.63 -13.09
C ASP A 44 -18.87 2.67 -12.63
N GLY A 45 -19.43 2.89 -11.42
CA GLY A 45 -20.49 2.08 -10.84
C GLY A 45 -20.02 0.86 -10.05
N GLU A 46 -18.73 0.56 -9.98
CA GLU A 46 -18.19 -0.54 -9.18
C GLU A 46 -18.45 -0.33 -7.69
N VAL A 47 -18.88 -1.40 -7.00
CA VAL A 47 -19.14 -1.35 -5.55
C VAL A 47 -17.83 -1.27 -4.78
N VAL A 48 -17.67 -0.21 -3.99
CA VAL A 48 -16.53 -0.05 -3.10
C VAL A 48 -16.75 -0.88 -1.83
N SER A 49 -16.00 -1.95 -1.68
CA SER A 49 -16.01 -2.78 -0.48
C SER A 49 -14.60 -3.14 -0.02
N SER A 50 -14.44 -3.39 1.28
CA SER A 50 -13.13 -3.82 1.81
C SER A 50 -12.61 -5.09 1.13
N THR A 51 -13.49 -5.99 0.71
CA THR A 51 -13.12 -7.23 0.02
C THR A 51 -12.53 -6.94 -1.36
N VAL A 52 -13.16 -6.05 -2.14
CA VAL A 52 -12.68 -5.69 -3.48
C VAL A 52 -11.35 -4.95 -3.38
N VAL A 53 -11.23 -3.99 -2.44
CA VAL A 53 -9.97 -3.26 -2.20
C VAL A 53 -8.84 -4.21 -1.81
N ARG A 54 -9.06 -5.14 -0.85
CA ARG A 54 -8.04 -6.12 -0.45
C ARG A 54 -7.60 -6.97 -1.62
N LYS A 55 -8.55 -7.48 -2.42
CA LYS A 55 -8.24 -8.30 -3.58
C LYS A 55 -7.40 -7.55 -4.62
N ALA A 56 -7.72 -6.29 -4.91
CA ALA A 56 -6.93 -5.45 -5.81
C ALA A 56 -5.49 -5.30 -5.30
N ILE A 57 -5.30 -5.00 -4.00
CA ILE A 57 -3.98 -4.90 -3.37
C ILE A 57 -3.20 -6.23 -3.47
N GLU A 58 -3.83 -7.36 -3.12
CA GLU A 58 -3.22 -8.69 -3.15
C GLU A 58 -2.83 -9.13 -4.57
N GLN A 59 -3.52 -8.62 -5.59
CA GLN A 59 -3.18 -8.82 -6.99
C GLN A 59 -2.13 -7.84 -7.54
N GLY A 60 -1.75 -6.83 -6.74
CA GLY A 60 -0.81 -5.78 -7.13
C GLY A 60 -1.43 -4.70 -8.01
N ASP A 61 -2.75 -4.69 -8.18
CA ASP A 61 -3.49 -3.64 -8.86
C ASP A 61 -3.76 -2.47 -7.90
N VAL A 62 -2.68 -1.75 -7.61
CA VAL A 62 -2.72 -0.60 -6.70
C VAL A 62 -3.41 0.61 -7.31
N GLU A 63 -3.55 0.66 -8.63
CA GLU A 63 -4.28 1.71 -9.34
C GLU A 63 -5.79 1.57 -9.10
N THR A 64 -6.34 0.36 -9.25
CA THR A 64 -7.74 0.08 -8.87
C THR A 64 -7.97 0.27 -7.37
N ALA A 65 -7.05 -0.19 -6.52
CA ALA A 65 -7.14 0.06 -5.08
C ALA A 65 -7.17 1.56 -4.75
N THR A 66 -6.34 2.37 -5.42
CA THR A 66 -6.31 3.84 -5.29
C THR A 66 -7.65 4.47 -5.67
N LYS A 67 -8.23 4.04 -6.80
CA LYS A 67 -9.52 4.51 -7.28
C LYS A 67 -10.64 4.22 -6.27
N LEU A 68 -10.69 3.00 -5.75
CA LEU A 68 -11.70 2.57 -4.78
C LEU A 68 -11.53 3.22 -3.40
N LEU A 69 -10.29 3.48 -2.96
CA LEU A 69 -9.98 4.12 -1.68
C LEU A 69 -10.04 5.66 -1.74
N GLY A 70 -10.00 6.27 -2.94
CA GLY A 70 -9.79 7.70 -3.13
C GLY A 70 -8.38 8.19 -2.77
N ARG A 71 -7.44 7.28 -2.49
CA ARG A 71 -6.04 7.55 -2.17
C ARG A 71 -5.18 6.32 -2.41
N PRO A 72 -3.88 6.47 -2.68
CA PRO A 72 -2.97 5.33 -2.80
C PRO A 72 -2.94 4.48 -1.52
N PRO A 73 -2.89 3.14 -1.65
CA PRO A 73 -2.68 2.26 -0.49
C PRO A 73 -1.31 2.53 0.12
N GLU A 74 -1.26 2.53 1.48
CA GLU A 74 -0.09 2.93 2.25
C GLU A 74 0.31 1.87 3.26
N TRP A 75 1.60 1.61 3.36
CA TRP A 75 2.23 0.81 4.43
C TRP A 75 3.07 1.71 5.30
N GLN A 76 2.94 1.54 6.61
CA GLN A 76 3.69 2.31 7.58
C GLN A 76 4.38 1.42 8.62
N GLY A 77 5.49 1.89 9.13
CA GLY A 77 6.25 1.22 10.17
C GLY A 77 7.54 1.94 10.47
N SER A 78 8.54 1.21 10.89
CA SER A 78 9.88 1.77 11.18
C SER A 78 10.90 1.29 10.15
N ILE A 79 11.90 2.14 9.88
CA ILE A 79 13.06 1.73 9.10
C ILE A 79 13.90 0.76 9.91
N VAL A 80 14.23 -0.39 9.33
CA VAL A 80 15.13 -1.38 9.92
C VAL A 80 16.36 -1.60 9.04
N ARG A 81 17.41 -2.17 9.62
CA ARG A 81 18.59 -2.56 8.88
C ARG A 81 18.24 -3.71 7.93
N GLY A 82 18.53 -3.53 6.66
CA GLY A 82 18.43 -4.55 5.62
C GLY A 82 19.75 -5.29 5.41
N ASP A 83 19.79 -6.13 4.39
CA ASP A 83 20.96 -6.93 4.03
C ASP A 83 22.14 -6.09 3.46
N GLY A 84 21.94 -4.79 3.23
CA GLY A 84 22.97 -3.84 2.78
C GLY A 84 23.39 -4.00 1.31
N ARG A 85 22.76 -4.89 0.54
CA ARG A 85 23.13 -5.18 -0.85
C ARG A 85 22.99 -3.96 -1.76
N GLY A 86 21.96 -3.13 -1.58
CA GLY A 86 21.71 -1.94 -2.39
C GLY A 86 22.77 -0.85 -2.21
N LYS A 87 23.35 -0.70 -0.99
CA LYS A 87 24.37 0.31 -0.70
C LYS A 87 25.66 0.08 -1.51
N GLY A 88 26.04 -1.19 -1.71
CA GLY A 88 27.21 -1.56 -2.54
C GLY A 88 26.99 -1.33 -4.05
N LEU A 89 25.74 -1.17 -4.48
CA LEU A 89 25.35 -0.96 -5.88
C LEU A 89 25.00 0.51 -6.19
N GLY A 90 25.20 1.44 -5.23
CA GLY A 90 24.83 2.85 -5.38
C GLY A 90 23.34 3.16 -5.11
N PHE A 91 22.56 2.17 -4.70
CA PHE A 91 21.14 2.30 -4.37
C PHE A 91 20.92 2.08 -2.87
N ALA A 92 21.12 3.10 -2.05
CA ALA A 92 20.77 3.02 -0.65
C ALA A 92 19.25 2.79 -0.52
N THR A 93 18.84 1.70 0.15
CA THR A 93 17.44 1.34 0.35
C THR A 93 17.05 1.43 1.82
N ALA A 94 15.85 1.96 2.08
CA ALA A 94 15.20 1.90 3.37
C ALA A 94 14.33 0.64 3.43
N ASN A 95 14.56 -0.19 4.45
CA ASN A 95 13.80 -1.41 4.69
C ASN A 95 12.69 -1.10 5.68
N LEU A 96 11.42 -1.32 5.31
CA LEU A 96 10.27 -1.04 6.15
C LEU A 96 9.86 -2.29 6.93
N LYS A 97 9.89 -2.20 8.27
CA LYS A 97 9.19 -3.13 9.15
C LYS A 97 7.78 -2.60 9.38
N TYR A 98 6.82 -3.16 8.68
CA TYR A 98 5.42 -2.73 8.71
C TYR A 98 4.54 -3.64 9.57
N SER A 99 3.37 -3.13 9.96
CA SER A 99 2.36 -3.84 10.76
C SER A 99 1.05 -4.12 10.02
N ASN A 100 0.94 -3.70 8.77
CA ASN A 100 -0.25 -3.93 7.95
C ASN A 100 -0.47 -5.44 7.71
N GLU A 101 -1.73 -5.89 7.83
CA GLU A 101 -2.09 -7.30 7.60
C GLU A 101 -2.11 -7.64 6.10
N ILE A 102 -2.56 -6.68 5.25
CA ILE A 102 -2.69 -6.88 3.81
C ILE A 102 -1.32 -6.69 3.15
N LYS A 103 -0.95 -7.67 2.33
CA LYS A 103 0.30 -7.67 1.58
C LYS A 103 -0.01 -7.46 0.10
N PRO A 104 0.68 -6.56 -0.61
CA PRO A 104 0.53 -6.45 -2.04
C PRO A 104 1.21 -7.63 -2.74
N ALA A 105 0.88 -7.86 -4.00
CA ALA A 105 1.61 -8.83 -4.82
C ALA A 105 3.11 -8.50 -4.84
N LEU A 106 3.93 -9.54 -4.91
CA LEU A 106 5.39 -9.37 -5.04
C LEU A 106 5.73 -8.67 -6.34
N GLY A 107 6.68 -7.77 -6.32
CA GLY A 107 7.08 -7.02 -7.51
C GLY A 107 7.75 -5.70 -7.19
N VAL A 108 8.00 -4.94 -8.25
CA VAL A 108 8.59 -3.61 -8.19
C VAL A 108 7.51 -2.58 -8.49
N TYR A 109 7.48 -1.52 -7.68
CA TYR A 109 6.46 -0.48 -7.73
C TYR A 109 7.09 0.91 -7.78
N ALA A 110 6.49 1.82 -8.52
CA ALA A 110 6.66 3.26 -8.29
C ALA A 110 5.91 3.65 -7.02
N GLY A 111 6.51 4.47 -6.18
CA GLY A 111 5.92 4.84 -4.90
C GLY A 111 6.30 6.24 -4.43
N ILE A 112 5.61 6.69 -3.39
CA ILE A 112 5.93 7.91 -2.67
C ILE A 112 6.20 7.52 -1.21
N ALA A 113 7.40 7.83 -0.75
CA ALA A 113 7.82 7.61 0.62
C ALA A 113 7.69 8.91 1.44
N SER A 114 7.31 8.77 2.71
CA SER A 114 7.31 9.87 3.68
C SER A 114 8.26 9.55 4.82
N LEU A 115 9.24 10.41 5.03
CA LEU A 115 10.26 10.31 6.07
C LEU A 115 10.54 11.70 6.63
N GLN A 116 10.57 11.87 7.96
CA GLN A 116 10.87 13.15 8.62
C GLN A 116 10.00 14.31 8.10
N SER A 117 8.71 14.07 7.88
CA SER A 117 7.74 15.04 7.34
C SER A 117 8.03 15.52 5.90
N LYS A 118 8.98 14.91 5.20
CA LYS A 118 9.27 15.15 3.78
C LYS A 118 8.77 13.97 2.93
N ARG A 119 8.43 14.28 1.68
CA ARG A 119 8.00 13.28 0.70
C ARG A 119 9.08 13.11 -0.37
N TYR A 120 9.29 11.86 -0.76
CA TYR A 120 10.28 11.46 -1.76
C TYR A 120 9.62 10.50 -2.75
N GLY A 121 9.84 10.72 -4.03
CA GLY A 121 9.59 9.67 -5.02
C GLY A 121 10.52 8.48 -4.73
N CYS A 122 10.05 7.27 -4.97
CA CYS A 122 10.85 6.08 -4.76
C CYS A 122 10.48 4.95 -5.72
N VAL A 123 11.39 4.02 -5.90
CA VAL A 123 11.10 2.69 -6.40
C VAL A 123 11.09 1.73 -5.21
N VAL A 124 10.09 0.84 -5.16
CA VAL A 124 9.86 -0.08 -4.04
C VAL A 124 9.91 -1.51 -4.54
N ASN A 125 10.80 -2.32 -3.99
CA ASN A 125 10.77 -3.76 -4.16
C ASN A 125 9.94 -4.39 -3.02
N VAL A 126 8.89 -5.09 -3.38
CA VAL A 126 8.08 -5.93 -2.49
C VAL A 126 8.44 -7.37 -2.80
N GLY A 127 9.21 -7.99 -1.93
CA GLY A 127 9.79 -9.32 -2.18
C GLY A 127 9.84 -10.20 -0.94
N ILE A 128 10.25 -11.44 -1.12
CA ILE A 128 10.52 -12.40 -0.04
C ILE A 128 12.00 -12.74 -0.09
N ASN A 129 12.68 -12.76 1.06
CA ASN A 129 13.99 -13.41 1.08
C ASN A 129 13.78 -14.92 0.85
N PRO A 130 14.42 -15.51 -0.16
CA PRO A 130 14.39 -16.95 -0.32
C PRO A 130 15.18 -17.60 0.83
N THR A 131 14.50 -17.86 1.93
CA THR A 131 14.89 -18.89 2.88
C THR A 131 14.36 -20.22 2.36
N PHE A 132 14.89 -21.33 2.83
CA PHE A 132 14.71 -22.69 2.29
C PHE A 132 13.27 -23.12 1.92
N ASP A 133 12.22 -22.38 2.34
CA ASP A 133 10.80 -22.74 2.14
C ASP A 133 9.94 -21.70 1.40
N ASN A 134 10.49 -20.67 0.79
CA ASN A 134 9.72 -19.58 0.15
C ASN A 134 8.63 -18.92 1.06
N ALA A 135 8.66 -19.18 2.35
CA ALA A 135 7.68 -18.73 3.35
C ALA A 135 8.16 -17.56 4.21
N GLY A 136 9.18 -16.84 3.78
CA GLY A 136 9.71 -15.67 4.49
C GLY A 136 8.71 -14.52 4.56
N PRO A 137 8.88 -13.59 5.53
CA PRO A 137 8.06 -12.40 5.59
C PRO A 137 8.27 -11.55 4.33
N VAL A 138 7.17 -10.96 3.83
CA VAL A 138 7.24 -9.99 2.74
C VAL A 138 8.01 -8.76 3.24
N LYS A 139 9.01 -8.33 2.47
CA LYS A 139 9.84 -7.16 2.76
C LYS A 139 9.50 -6.03 1.80
N PHE A 140 9.55 -4.81 2.31
CA PHE A 140 9.50 -3.60 1.50
C PHE A 140 10.88 -2.93 1.55
N GLU A 141 11.52 -2.83 0.42
CA GLU A 141 12.79 -2.15 0.24
C GLU A 141 12.57 -0.95 -0.68
N ALA A 142 12.62 0.27 -0.14
CA ALA A 142 12.39 1.49 -0.90
C ALA A 142 13.71 2.24 -1.15
N HIS A 143 14.04 2.48 -2.43
CA HIS A 143 15.09 3.40 -2.83
C HIS A 143 14.49 4.78 -3.06
N LEU A 144 14.82 5.75 -2.20
CA LEU A 144 14.31 7.11 -2.24
C LEU A 144 15.14 7.96 -3.22
N PHE A 145 14.45 8.62 -4.14
CA PHE A 145 15.12 9.53 -5.08
C PHE A 145 15.55 10.82 -4.38
N ASN A 146 16.77 11.25 -4.67
CA ASN A 146 17.35 12.49 -4.13
C ASN A 146 17.41 12.57 -2.59
N TYR A 147 17.40 11.40 -1.92
CA TYR A 147 17.62 11.37 -0.48
C TYR A 147 19.13 11.32 -0.18
N ASN A 148 19.63 12.38 0.45
CA ASN A 148 21.04 12.52 0.85
C ASN A 148 21.19 12.61 2.38
N GLY A 149 20.15 12.18 3.12
CA GLY A 149 20.16 12.19 4.59
C GLY A 149 20.92 11.00 5.18
N PRO A 150 21.12 11.00 6.51
CA PRO A 150 21.73 9.88 7.23
C PRO A 150 20.84 8.65 7.21
N ASP A 151 21.42 7.50 7.61
CA ASP A 151 20.64 6.29 7.89
C ASP A 151 19.59 6.60 8.99
N SER A 152 18.30 6.40 8.70
CA SER A 152 17.16 6.80 9.56
C SER A 152 16.53 5.61 10.28
N TYR A 153 17.35 4.70 10.83
CA TYR A 153 16.86 3.51 11.53
C TYR A 153 15.98 3.86 12.73
N GLY A 154 14.87 3.15 12.88
CA GLY A 154 13.90 3.34 13.95
C GLY A 154 12.88 4.45 13.68
N GLU A 155 13.09 5.31 12.69
CA GLU A 155 12.17 6.38 12.36
C GLU A 155 10.90 5.87 11.70
N LEU A 156 9.80 6.62 11.89
CA LEU A 156 8.54 6.37 11.23
C LEU A 156 8.69 6.58 9.72
N PHE A 157 8.35 5.56 8.98
CA PHE A 157 8.43 5.54 7.52
C PHE A 157 7.10 5.07 6.93
N ARG A 158 6.61 5.80 5.94
CA ARG A 158 5.40 5.47 5.21
C ARG A 158 5.71 5.34 3.73
N VAL A 159 5.10 4.37 3.09
CA VAL A 159 5.28 4.10 1.66
C VAL A 159 3.92 3.92 1.02
N GLN A 160 3.58 4.78 0.07
CA GLN A 160 2.43 4.70 -0.80
C GLN A 160 2.84 4.02 -2.10
N LEU A 161 2.14 2.95 -2.50
CA LEU A 161 2.35 2.30 -3.80
C LEU A 161 1.43 2.96 -4.83
N ILE A 162 2.02 3.43 -5.92
CA ILE A 162 1.33 4.21 -6.96
C ILE A 162 1.01 3.34 -8.17
N LYS A 163 1.98 2.58 -8.65
CA LYS A 163 1.84 1.72 -9.82
C LYS A 163 2.81 0.54 -9.77
N ARG A 164 2.33 -0.65 -10.11
CA ARG A 164 3.20 -1.82 -10.28
C ARG A 164 3.95 -1.70 -11.60
N ILE A 165 5.28 -1.75 -11.54
CA ILE A 165 6.16 -1.68 -12.70
C ILE A 165 6.30 -3.06 -13.33
N ARG A 166 6.59 -4.08 -12.49
CA ARG A 166 6.79 -5.45 -12.92
C ARG A 166 6.68 -6.45 -11.77
N GLU A 167 6.63 -7.71 -12.10
CA GLU A 167 6.76 -8.82 -11.15
C GLU A 167 8.19 -8.95 -10.63
N GLU A 168 8.34 -9.61 -9.47
CA GLU A 168 9.65 -9.99 -8.96
C GLU A 168 10.28 -11.04 -9.88
N ARG A 169 11.59 -10.91 -10.12
CA ARG A 169 12.36 -11.89 -10.90
C ARG A 169 13.75 -12.09 -10.32
N LYS A 170 14.30 -13.29 -10.52
CA LYS A 170 15.69 -13.60 -10.17
C LYS A 170 16.61 -13.21 -11.32
N PHE A 171 17.83 -12.83 -10.97
CA PHE A 171 18.89 -12.52 -11.91
C PHE A 171 20.06 -13.46 -11.66
N GLU A 172 20.62 -14.03 -12.71
CA GLU A 172 21.80 -14.89 -12.65
C GLU A 172 23.09 -14.08 -12.57
N LYS A 173 23.11 -12.91 -13.23
CA LYS A 173 24.25 -12.01 -13.29
C LYS A 173 24.00 -10.72 -12.55
N LEU A 174 25.01 -10.22 -11.88
CA LEU A 174 24.93 -8.95 -11.13
C LEU A 174 24.70 -7.75 -12.07
N GLU A 175 25.31 -7.78 -13.25
CA GLU A 175 25.17 -6.72 -14.25
C GLU A 175 23.72 -6.57 -14.73
N ASP A 176 23.01 -7.69 -14.93
CA ASP A 176 21.61 -7.70 -15.34
C ASP A 176 20.70 -7.14 -14.23
N LEU A 177 21.02 -7.48 -12.96
CA LEU A 177 20.33 -6.90 -11.82
C LEU A 177 20.51 -5.38 -11.76
N ILE A 178 21.75 -4.90 -11.85
CA ILE A 178 22.05 -3.45 -11.80
C ILE A 178 21.34 -2.72 -12.95
N SER A 179 21.44 -3.24 -14.16
CA SER A 179 20.79 -2.67 -15.34
C SER A 179 19.28 -2.54 -15.14
N GLN A 180 18.65 -3.60 -14.58
CA GLN A 180 17.22 -3.59 -14.33
C GLN A 180 16.82 -2.63 -13.21
N VAL A 181 17.59 -2.52 -12.14
CA VAL A 181 17.30 -1.56 -11.04
C VAL A 181 17.35 -0.13 -11.56
N HIS A 182 18.28 0.22 -12.46
CA HIS A 182 18.28 1.53 -13.12
C HIS A 182 17.03 1.74 -13.98
N ALA A 183 16.68 0.76 -14.81
CA ALA A 183 15.49 0.85 -15.65
C ALA A 183 14.19 1.00 -14.81
N ASP A 184 14.06 0.26 -13.70
CA ASP A 184 12.94 0.37 -12.77
C ASP A 184 12.89 1.76 -12.12
N ALA A 185 14.03 2.30 -11.71
CA ALA A 185 14.12 3.63 -11.12
C ALA A 185 13.71 4.73 -12.11
N ASP A 186 14.15 4.63 -13.36
CA ASP A 186 13.80 5.61 -14.39
C ASP A 186 12.32 5.51 -14.77
N GLN A 187 11.78 4.30 -14.89
CA GLN A 187 10.35 4.11 -15.11
C GLN A 187 9.50 4.63 -13.94
N ALA A 188 9.96 4.45 -12.69
CA ALA A 188 9.29 5.00 -11.51
C ALA A 188 9.27 6.54 -11.55
N LYS A 189 10.38 7.18 -11.91
CA LYS A 189 10.45 8.64 -12.05
C LYS A 189 9.47 9.17 -13.09
N GLU A 190 9.37 8.52 -14.26
CA GLU A 190 8.41 8.91 -15.31
C GLU A 190 6.95 8.76 -14.84
N ILE A 191 6.62 7.66 -14.15
CA ILE A 191 5.28 7.44 -13.57
C ILE A 191 4.95 8.57 -12.58
N LEU A 192 5.87 8.90 -11.69
CA LEU A 192 5.64 9.90 -10.64
C LEU A 192 5.55 11.32 -11.22
N LYS A 193 6.36 11.64 -12.23
CA LYS A 193 6.31 12.93 -12.95
C LYS A 193 4.96 13.16 -13.62
N ALA A 194 4.36 12.12 -14.18
CA ALA A 194 3.03 12.20 -14.79
C ALA A 194 1.91 12.55 -13.78
N LEU A 195 2.09 12.23 -12.49
CA LEU A 195 1.15 12.58 -11.42
C LEU A 195 1.27 14.04 -10.97
N GLU A 196 2.45 14.66 -11.12
CA GLU A 196 2.70 16.05 -10.73
C GLU A 196 2.24 17.05 -11.80
N THR A 197 1.97 16.57 -13.02
CA THR A 197 1.47 17.41 -14.10
C THR A 197 -0.04 17.61 -13.90
N PRO A 198 -0.55 18.85 -13.65
CA PRO A 198 -1.98 19.10 -13.58
C PRO A 198 -2.60 18.69 -14.92
N LEU A 199 -3.66 17.87 -14.88
CA LEU A 199 -4.51 17.66 -16.06
C LEU A 199 -4.96 19.05 -16.55
N GLN A 200 -4.45 19.48 -17.69
CA GLN A 200 -5.02 20.61 -18.41
C GLN A 200 -6.42 20.15 -18.84
N ILE A 201 -7.41 20.52 -18.04
CA ILE A 201 -8.81 20.35 -18.39
C ILE A 201 -9.08 21.43 -19.45
N SER A 202 -9.22 20.99 -20.69
CA SER A 202 -9.72 21.80 -21.83
C SER A 202 -11.22 21.94 -21.73
#